data_268359439f83a908a49064346f2227e6
#
_entry.id   268359439f83a908a49064346f2227e6
#
_cell.length_a   1.000
_cell.length_b   1.000
_cell.length_c   1.000
_cell.angle_alpha   90.00
_cell.angle_beta   90.00
_cell.angle_gamma   90.00
#
_symmetry.space_group_name_H-M   'P 1'
#
loop_
_entity.id
_entity.type
_entity.pdbx_description
1 polymer ?
#
loop_
_entity_poly.entity_id
_entity_poly.type
_entity_poly.pdbx_seq_one_letter_code
_entity_poly.pdbx_strand_id
1 'polypeptide(L)'
;MSDILFSVFPNENFVDIGLYQYGWEQCEPSHSFGPAARNHYVFHYVISGTGTLMANDSSGNTIEYQIKSGQGFMLFPNQINTYIADQDLPCEYTWVEFDGLRAKEIVSTAGLSPDHPVYHAGSKDLRNEMMNEMLYIARHPGSSSES
;
A
#
# COMPACT_ATOMS: atom_id res chain seq x y z
N MET A 1 3.51 14.69 6.86
CA MET A 1 2.91 13.36 6.93
C MET A 1 2.32 12.94 5.62
N SER A 2 1.49 13.72 5.10
CA SER A 2 0.72 13.37 3.92
C SER A 2 1.55 13.30 2.66
N ASP A 3 2.88 13.50 2.73
CA ASP A 3 3.72 13.51 1.54
C ASP A 3 3.69 12.19 0.79
N ILE A 4 3.60 11.07 1.51
CA ILE A 4 3.52 9.78 0.83
C ILE A 4 2.22 9.65 0.05
N LEU A 5 1.09 10.03 0.66
CA LEU A 5 -0.18 10.00 -0.04
C LEU A 5 -0.20 11.03 -1.17
N PHE A 6 0.45 12.17 -0.97
CA PHE A 6 0.54 13.18 -2.00
C PHE A 6 1.36 12.69 -3.21
N SER A 7 2.39 11.88 -2.98
CA SER A 7 3.16 11.27 -4.07
C SER A 7 2.32 10.28 -4.86
N VAL A 8 1.43 9.54 -4.19
CA VAL A 8 0.54 8.58 -4.85
C VAL A 8 -0.65 9.28 -5.49
N PHE A 9 -1.17 10.34 -4.85
CA PHE A 9 -2.37 11.07 -5.29
C PHE A 9 -2.07 12.56 -5.43
N PRO A 10 -1.24 12.95 -6.41
CA PRO A 10 -0.64 14.29 -6.43
C PRO A 10 -1.60 15.44 -6.64
N ASN A 11 -2.80 15.19 -7.13
CA ASN A 11 -3.75 16.24 -7.46
C ASN A 11 -4.90 16.33 -6.45
N GLU A 12 -4.78 15.70 -5.30
CA GLU A 12 -5.87 15.58 -4.37
C GLU A 12 -5.61 16.32 -3.06
N ASN A 13 -6.70 16.63 -2.37
CA ASN A 13 -6.68 17.31 -1.09
C ASN A 13 -6.90 16.28 0.02
N PHE A 14 -5.95 16.16 0.92
CA PHE A 14 -5.97 15.12 1.96
C PHE A 14 -6.70 15.50 3.23
N VAL A 15 -7.36 16.66 3.28
CA VAL A 15 -8.06 17.05 4.52
C VAL A 15 -9.18 16.06 4.89
N ASP A 16 -9.71 15.33 3.90
CA ASP A 16 -10.78 14.37 4.13
C ASP A 16 -10.28 12.95 4.29
N ILE A 17 -8.97 12.76 4.44
CA ILE A 17 -8.37 11.44 4.66
C ILE A 17 -7.85 11.35 6.08
N GLY A 18 -8.31 10.32 6.81
CA GLY A 18 -7.78 9.99 8.12
C GLY A 18 -6.79 8.84 8.04
N LEU A 19 -5.67 8.97 8.72
CA LEU A 19 -4.70 7.87 8.83
C LEU A 19 -5.01 7.08 10.09
N TYR A 20 -5.11 5.75 9.94
CA TYR A 20 -5.31 4.84 11.07
C TYR A 20 -4.02 4.29 11.60
N GLN A 21 -3.24 3.68 10.72
CA GLN A 21 -1.99 3.04 11.10
C GLN A 21 -1.00 3.17 9.96
N TYR A 22 0.26 2.98 10.30
CA TYR A 22 1.35 2.90 9.34
C TYR A 22 2.49 2.14 10.01
N GLY A 23 3.40 1.60 9.20
CA GLY A 23 4.50 0.86 9.75
C GLY A 23 5.48 0.39 8.69
N TRP A 24 6.42 -0.38 9.14
CA TRP A 24 7.46 -0.97 8.32
C TRP A 24 7.73 -2.36 8.86
N GLU A 25 8.00 -3.29 7.95
CA GLU A 25 8.29 -4.66 8.33
C GLU A 25 9.27 -5.30 7.38
N GLN A 26 10.21 -6.06 7.92
CA GLN A 26 11.07 -6.94 7.15
C GLN A 26 10.55 -8.35 7.33
N CYS A 27 10.15 -8.99 6.24
CA CYS A 27 9.47 -10.26 6.30
C CYS A 27 10.44 -11.41 6.49
N GLU A 28 10.01 -12.42 7.23
CA GLU A 28 10.68 -13.71 7.23
C GLU A 28 10.36 -14.44 5.92
N PRO A 29 11.21 -15.39 5.47
CA PRO A 29 10.88 -16.19 4.30
C PRO A 29 9.50 -16.84 4.42
N SER A 30 8.72 -16.73 3.35
CA SER A 30 7.35 -17.26 3.29
C SER A 30 6.39 -16.68 4.34
N HIS A 31 6.76 -15.55 4.95
CA HIS A 31 5.85 -14.85 5.86
C HIS A 31 4.54 -14.55 5.14
N SER A 32 3.44 -14.84 5.79
CA SER A 32 2.12 -14.67 5.21
C SER A 32 1.28 -13.71 6.05
N PHE A 33 0.55 -12.85 5.35
CA PHE A 33 -0.35 -11.88 5.91
C PHE A 33 -1.72 -12.14 5.29
N GLY A 34 -2.71 -12.46 6.12
CA GLY A 34 -4.03 -12.83 5.65
C GLY A 34 -4.20 -14.34 5.54
N PRO A 35 -5.32 -14.83 4.97
CA PRO A 35 -6.38 -14.04 4.35
C PRO A 35 -7.10 -13.15 5.35
N ALA A 36 -7.42 -11.95 4.92
CA ALA A 36 -8.04 -10.96 5.78
C ALA A 36 -8.90 -10.00 4.96
N ALA A 37 -9.88 -9.40 5.62
CA ALA A 37 -10.67 -8.32 5.06
C ALA A 37 -10.70 -7.20 6.08
N ARG A 38 -10.59 -5.95 5.62
CA ARG A 38 -10.58 -4.78 6.48
C ARG A 38 -11.69 -3.85 6.05
N ASN A 39 -12.00 -2.88 6.90
CA ASN A 39 -13.06 -1.92 6.59
C ASN A 39 -12.52 -0.56 6.16
N HIS A 40 -11.24 -0.49 5.80
CA HIS A 40 -10.59 0.73 5.33
C HIS A 40 -9.53 0.36 4.29
N TYR A 41 -8.89 1.37 3.71
CA TYR A 41 -7.86 1.19 2.68
C TYR A 41 -6.51 0.94 3.32
N VAL A 42 -5.70 0.08 2.70
CA VAL A 42 -4.32 -0.16 3.12
C VAL A 42 -3.45 -0.12 1.88
N PHE A 43 -2.46 0.74 1.89
CA PHE A 43 -1.48 0.80 0.80
C PHE A 43 -0.15 0.26 1.30
N HIS A 44 0.36 -0.75 0.60
CA HIS A 44 1.68 -1.33 0.86
C HIS A 44 2.64 -0.88 -0.22
N TYR A 45 3.88 -0.59 0.17
CA TYR A 45 4.94 -0.30 -0.79
C TYR A 45 6.12 -1.21 -0.51
N VAL A 46 6.56 -1.95 -1.52
CA VAL A 46 7.64 -2.94 -1.37
C VAL A 46 8.97 -2.26 -1.64
N ILE A 47 9.81 -2.20 -0.62
CA ILE A 47 11.12 -1.56 -0.67
C ILE A 47 12.14 -2.49 -1.31
N SER A 48 12.12 -3.76 -0.92
CA SER A 48 13.05 -4.76 -1.42
C SER A 48 12.41 -6.13 -1.41
N GLY A 49 12.98 -7.07 -2.15
CA GLY A 49 12.47 -8.42 -2.23
C GLY A 49 11.24 -8.53 -3.11
N THR A 50 10.58 -9.67 -3.03
CA THR A 50 9.38 -9.96 -3.82
C THR A 50 8.36 -10.69 -2.96
N GLY A 51 7.13 -10.72 -3.46
CA GLY A 51 6.07 -11.46 -2.82
C GLY A 51 4.91 -11.66 -3.76
N THR A 52 3.90 -12.39 -3.31
CA THR A 52 2.70 -12.69 -4.08
C THR A 52 1.48 -12.13 -3.37
N LEU A 53 0.73 -11.30 -4.07
CA LEU A 53 -0.55 -10.80 -3.59
C LEU A 53 -1.67 -11.60 -4.25
N MET A 54 -2.55 -12.15 -3.43
CA MET A 54 -3.79 -12.74 -3.91
C MET A 54 -4.94 -11.88 -3.41
N ALA A 55 -5.70 -11.31 -4.33
CA ALA A 55 -6.75 -10.37 -3.99
C ALA A 55 -7.96 -10.58 -4.88
N ASN A 56 -9.15 -10.39 -4.30
CA ASN A 56 -10.38 -10.53 -5.07
C ASN A 56 -10.59 -9.31 -5.96
N ASP A 57 -10.98 -9.57 -7.21
CA ASP A 57 -11.37 -8.50 -8.12
C ASP A 57 -12.82 -8.08 -7.88
N SER A 58 -13.33 -7.16 -8.71
CA SER A 58 -14.70 -6.65 -8.56
C SER A 58 -15.76 -7.71 -8.78
N SER A 59 -15.42 -8.82 -9.44
CA SER A 59 -16.34 -9.94 -9.67
C SER A 59 -16.24 -11.03 -8.62
N GLY A 60 -15.35 -10.88 -7.65
CA GLY A 60 -15.15 -11.86 -6.59
C GLY A 60 -14.18 -12.97 -6.94
N ASN A 61 -13.49 -12.88 -8.07
CA ASN A 61 -12.47 -13.85 -8.46
C ASN A 61 -11.16 -13.51 -7.77
N THR A 62 -10.42 -14.54 -7.34
CA THR A 62 -9.10 -14.33 -6.75
C THR A 62 -8.07 -14.22 -7.85
N ILE A 63 -7.36 -13.11 -7.88
CA ILE A 63 -6.31 -12.83 -8.85
C ILE A 63 -4.97 -12.82 -8.13
N GLU A 64 -3.97 -13.39 -8.74
CA GLU A 64 -2.62 -13.47 -8.19
C GLU A 64 -1.72 -12.46 -8.90
N TYR A 65 -0.99 -11.68 -8.10
CA TYR A 65 -0.05 -10.67 -8.60
C TYR A 65 1.32 -10.91 -8.01
N GLN A 66 2.36 -10.86 -8.85
CA GLN A 66 3.73 -10.88 -8.38
C GLN A 66 4.18 -9.44 -8.11
N ILE A 67 4.59 -9.16 -6.87
CA ILE A 67 4.96 -7.81 -6.46
C ILE A 67 6.46 -7.75 -6.26
N LYS A 68 7.09 -6.74 -6.85
CA LYS A 68 8.54 -6.53 -6.80
C LYS A 68 8.87 -5.23 -6.10
N SER A 69 10.15 -5.05 -5.76
CA SER A 69 10.59 -3.79 -5.17
C SER A 69 10.29 -2.63 -6.12
N GLY A 70 9.88 -1.51 -5.55
CA GLY A 70 9.47 -0.34 -6.32
C GLY A 70 8.02 -0.36 -6.75
N GLN A 71 7.28 -1.41 -6.38
CA GLN A 71 5.85 -1.51 -6.62
C GLN A 71 5.09 -1.40 -5.31
N GLY A 72 3.85 -0.96 -5.41
CA GLY A 72 2.94 -0.96 -4.28
C GLY A 72 1.65 -1.64 -4.65
N PHE A 73 0.82 -1.89 -3.66
CA PHE A 73 -0.52 -2.41 -3.94
C PHE A 73 -1.51 -1.85 -2.93
N MET A 74 -2.72 -1.64 -3.40
CA MET A 74 -3.81 -1.13 -2.59
C MET A 74 -4.73 -2.27 -2.20
N LEU A 75 -5.05 -2.36 -0.91
CA LEU A 75 -6.06 -3.26 -0.40
C LEU A 75 -7.31 -2.43 -0.13
N PHE A 76 -8.45 -2.91 -0.61
CA PHE A 76 -9.70 -2.16 -0.59
C PHE A 76 -10.60 -2.62 0.54
N PRO A 77 -11.48 -1.74 1.05
CA PRO A 77 -12.41 -2.13 2.10
C PRO A 77 -13.23 -3.34 1.69
N ASN A 78 -13.36 -4.31 2.61
CA ASN A 78 -14.15 -5.52 2.44
C ASN A 78 -13.64 -6.48 1.36
N GLN A 79 -12.45 -6.25 0.83
CA GLN A 79 -11.81 -7.15 -0.12
C GLN A 79 -11.04 -8.22 0.65
N ILE A 80 -11.19 -9.47 0.24
CA ILE A 80 -10.39 -10.55 0.81
C ILE A 80 -9.06 -10.59 0.09
N ASN A 81 -7.97 -10.59 0.86
CA ASN A 81 -6.62 -10.59 0.29
C ASN A 81 -5.65 -11.35 1.17
N THR A 82 -4.58 -11.83 0.54
CA THR A 82 -3.47 -12.51 1.19
C THR A 82 -2.18 -12.06 0.53
N TYR A 83 -1.16 -11.77 1.33
CA TYR A 83 0.16 -11.44 0.80
C TYR A 83 1.18 -12.39 1.39
N ILE A 84 2.03 -12.99 0.55
CA ILE A 84 3.01 -14.00 0.95
C ILE A 84 4.38 -13.54 0.47
N ALA A 85 5.30 -13.35 1.41
CA ALA A 85 6.68 -13.01 1.07
C ALA A 85 7.35 -14.21 0.40
N ASP A 86 8.19 -13.91 -0.59
CA ASP A 86 8.95 -14.95 -1.30
C ASP A 86 9.89 -15.68 -0.33
N GLN A 87 10.09 -16.97 -0.56
CA GLN A 87 10.96 -17.77 0.28
C GLN A 87 12.43 -17.40 0.08
N ASP A 88 12.82 -17.09 -1.14
CA ASP A 88 14.22 -16.82 -1.48
C ASP A 88 14.59 -15.33 -1.38
N LEU A 89 13.62 -14.45 -1.63
CA LEU A 89 13.81 -13.01 -1.59
C LEU A 89 12.68 -12.39 -0.76
N PRO A 90 12.67 -12.63 0.55
CA PRO A 90 11.58 -12.10 1.38
C PRO A 90 11.56 -10.58 1.34
N CYS A 91 10.37 -10.04 1.33
CA CYS A 91 10.19 -8.61 1.11
C CYS A 91 10.45 -7.78 2.36
N GLU A 92 10.77 -6.53 2.10
CA GLU A 92 10.73 -5.47 3.08
C GLU A 92 9.71 -4.47 2.57
N TYR A 93 8.73 -4.10 3.41
CA TYR A 93 7.68 -3.19 2.94
C TYR A 93 7.28 -2.21 4.04
N THR A 94 6.61 -1.16 3.60
CA THR A 94 6.00 -0.20 4.51
C THR A 94 4.55 -0.03 4.08
N TRP A 95 3.69 0.38 5.02
CA TRP A 95 2.26 0.50 4.72
C TRP A 95 1.65 1.70 5.43
N VAL A 96 0.56 2.20 4.85
CA VAL A 96 -0.31 3.17 5.49
C VAL A 96 -1.75 2.69 5.38
N GLU A 97 -2.52 2.84 6.44
CA GLU A 97 -3.95 2.52 6.48
C GLU A 97 -4.72 3.80 6.63
N PHE A 98 -5.70 4.00 5.78
CA PHE A 98 -6.43 5.26 5.76
C PHE A 98 -7.87 5.07 5.32
N ASP A 99 -8.69 6.06 5.64
CA ASP A 99 -10.06 6.16 5.17
C ASP A 99 -10.43 7.63 5.20
N GLY A 100 -11.69 7.95 4.97
CA GLY A 100 -12.17 9.31 4.99
C GLY A 100 -13.29 9.49 3.99
N LEU A 101 -13.90 10.66 4.04
CA LEU A 101 -15.07 10.94 3.21
C LEU A 101 -14.78 10.83 1.71
N ARG A 102 -13.56 11.12 1.31
CA ARG A 102 -13.19 11.13 -0.11
C ARG A 102 -12.17 10.06 -0.48
N ALA A 103 -11.91 9.10 0.43
CA ALA A 103 -10.87 8.11 0.19
C ALA A 103 -11.13 7.31 -1.09
N LYS A 104 -12.35 6.84 -1.29
CA LYS A 104 -12.70 6.06 -2.48
C LYS A 104 -12.45 6.82 -3.76
N GLU A 105 -12.87 8.10 -3.79
CA GLU A 105 -12.70 8.95 -4.96
C GLU A 105 -11.23 9.19 -5.26
N ILE A 106 -10.45 9.47 -4.22
CA ILE A 106 -9.01 9.75 -4.37
C ILE A 106 -8.28 8.53 -4.89
N VAL A 107 -8.55 7.36 -4.33
CA VAL A 107 -7.93 6.11 -4.77
C VAL A 107 -8.28 5.82 -6.22
N SER A 108 -9.55 6.02 -6.59
CA SER A 108 -10.01 5.83 -7.96
C SER A 108 -9.30 6.78 -8.93
N THR A 109 -9.13 8.04 -8.52
CA THR A 109 -8.45 9.05 -9.34
C THR A 109 -6.99 8.66 -9.60
N ALA A 110 -6.36 7.96 -8.66
CA ALA A 110 -5.00 7.47 -8.83
C ALA A 110 -4.92 6.28 -9.79
N GLY A 111 -6.04 5.79 -10.28
CA GLY A 111 -6.08 4.66 -11.20
C GLY A 111 -6.07 3.30 -10.51
N LEU A 112 -6.28 3.28 -9.21
CA LEU A 112 -6.28 2.04 -8.44
C LEU A 112 -7.72 1.58 -8.18
N SER A 113 -7.96 0.28 -8.33
CA SER A 113 -9.25 -0.33 -8.11
C SER A 113 -9.03 -1.81 -7.76
N PRO A 114 -10.07 -2.52 -7.31
CA PRO A 114 -9.92 -3.96 -7.08
C PRO A 114 -9.45 -4.73 -8.31
N ASP A 115 -9.74 -4.24 -9.52
CA ASP A 115 -9.29 -4.86 -10.76
C ASP A 115 -7.89 -4.41 -11.17
N HIS A 116 -7.38 -3.32 -10.60
CA HIS A 116 -6.07 -2.75 -10.90
C HIS A 116 -5.42 -2.28 -9.60
N PRO A 117 -5.04 -3.20 -8.71
CA PRO A 117 -4.57 -2.82 -7.38
C PRO A 117 -3.08 -2.49 -7.29
N VAL A 118 -2.30 -2.78 -8.34
CA VAL A 118 -0.85 -2.65 -8.28
C VAL A 118 -0.42 -1.27 -8.77
N TYR A 119 0.44 -0.63 -7.98
CA TYR A 119 1.00 0.68 -8.29
C TYR A 119 2.46 0.53 -8.71
N HIS A 120 2.86 1.23 -9.77
CA HIS A 120 4.25 1.30 -10.23
C HIS A 120 4.73 2.74 -10.15
N ALA A 121 5.88 2.95 -9.52
CA ALA A 121 6.53 4.25 -9.60
C ALA A 121 7.08 4.43 -11.01
N GLY A 122 6.86 5.61 -11.60
CA GLY A 122 7.19 5.86 -13.00
C GLY A 122 8.67 6.04 -13.27
N SER A 123 9.48 6.29 -12.23
CA SER A 123 10.91 6.50 -12.39
C SER A 123 11.64 6.01 -11.15
N LYS A 124 12.96 5.81 -11.29
CA LYS A 124 13.79 5.45 -10.16
C LYS A 124 13.77 6.53 -9.08
N ASP A 125 13.79 7.79 -9.49
CA ASP A 125 13.75 8.91 -8.54
C ASP A 125 12.45 8.92 -7.76
N LEU A 126 11.33 8.69 -8.43
CA LEU A 126 10.04 8.63 -7.77
C LEU A 126 9.98 7.44 -6.80
N ARG A 127 10.53 6.29 -7.18
CA ARG A 127 10.59 5.15 -6.27
C ARG A 127 11.37 5.46 -5.00
N ASN A 128 12.53 6.10 -5.17
CA ASN A 128 13.36 6.47 -4.02
C ASN A 128 12.65 7.47 -3.12
N GLU A 129 11.97 8.43 -3.72
CA GLU A 129 11.20 9.42 -2.97
C GLU A 129 10.10 8.76 -2.16
N MET A 130 9.34 7.87 -2.78
CA MET A 130 8.28 7.15 -2.07
C MET A 130 8.83 6.30 -0.94
N MET A 131 9.92 5.59 -1.19
CA MET A 131 10.55 4.78 -0.16
C MET A 131 10.95 5.63 1.04
N ASN A 132 11.59 6.77 0.77
CA ASN A 132 12.04 7.66 1.83
C ASN A 132 10.86 8.22 2.64
N GLU A 133 9.79 8.60 1.97
CA GLU A 133 8.59 9.12 2.64
C GLU A 133 7.94 8.06 3.52
N MET A 134 7.81 6.85 3.02
CA MET A 134 7.20 5.77 3.79
C MET A 134 8.05 5.41 5.01
N LEU A 135 9.38 5.35 4.82
CA LEU A 135 10.27 5.09 5.94
C LEU A 135 10.23 6.22 6.97
N TYR A 136 10.12 7.46 6.51
CA TYR A 136 10.00 8.59 7.41
C TYR A 136 8.74 8.46 8.26
N ILE A 137 7.61 8.16 7.63
CA ILE A 137 6.34 7.99 8.34
C ILE A 137 6.47 6.87 9.38
N ALA A 138 7.06 5.74 8.99
CA ALA A 138 7.21 4.60 9.88
C ALA A 138 8.08 4.90 11.10
N ARG A 139 9.07 5.79 10.93
CA ARG A 139 10.00 6.14 12.00
C ARG A 139 9.59 7.36 12.82
N HIS A 140 8.57 8.10 12.35
CA HIS A 140 8.14 9.34 13.00
C HIS A 140 6.63 9.35 13.16
N PRO A 141 6.11 8.43 13.99
CA PRO A 141 4.65 8.28 14.10
C PRO A 141 3.94 9.53 14.60
N GLY A 142 4.56 10.30 15.48
CA GLY A 142 3.92 11.50 16.01
C GLY A 142 3.68 12.57 14.97
N SER A 143 4.61 12.74 14.03
CA SER A 143 4.45 13.77 13.01
C SER A 143 3.40 13.41 11.98
N SER A 144 3.20 12.13 11.66
CA SER A 144 2.19 11.76 10.68
C SER A 144 0.79 11.83 11.26
N SER A 145 0.62 11.49 12.53
CA SER A 145 -0.70 11.43 13.14
C SER A 145 -1.31 12.80 13.40
N GLU A 146 -0.52 13.85 13.33
CA GLU A 146 -0.98 15.20 13.60
C GLU A 146 -1.42 15.97 12.37
N SER A 147 -1.41 15.35 11.24
CA SER A 147 -1.72 16.02 9.98
C SER A 147 -3.18 15.99 9.60
#